data_a913981fd50f1d0c4f30ba2f82b06a89
#
_entry.id   a913981fd50f1d0c4f30ba2f82b06a89
#
_cell.length_a   1.000
_cell.length_b   1.000
_cell.length_c   1.000
_cell.angle_alpha   90.00
_cell.angle_beta   90.00
_cell.angle_gamma   90.00
#
_symmetry.space_group_name_H-M   'P 1'
#
loop_
_entity.id
_entity.type
_entity.pdbx_description
1 polymer ?
#
loop_
_entity_poly.entity_id
_entity_poly.type
_entity_poly.pdbx_seq_one_letter_code
_entity_poly.pdbx_strand_id
1 'polypeptide(L)'
;KAAGLLGLTRAVAPTRRYPNGTLAANLIGWVNEQGDAAGGLELALEKLLHGTDGKEVYDGSPNGKIPLGDNVLTPAQNGHSFGLTIDSALQLMAEQRIAKALADTGAEAAAVIVMDPRTGEVLVMANGPSFDSNDPGKGEAANMGNRAVMSVYEPGSVQKILTFAALFDSGTVEPDTKVKVPGFIKQDQFTIHDWWNHGTITLRARGVFAKSSNLGTITLARKMPKQQLRDYYASFGLGQRTNVGIGGESAGVLPKATMPDYTRDGIAFGTSLSVTALQNATAVASVVNGGVYHAPSVISTMDGQPFTPSAQNTTPRRVISEEASEQVRSLMEQQALNQKSNSFRIDGYRIGTKTGTARLVSADCKCYRGESVVSTIGVAPIENPQVLVYSVVWNPKYNGASGAAVAAPIMHDIMALALPRYAVEPSKSKGVKLPLE
;
A
#
# COMPACT_ATOMS: atom_id res chain seq x y z
N LYS A 1 -43.70 1.22 28.59
CA LYS A 1 -45.09 0.94 29.04
C LYS A 1 -45.59 1.87 30.16
N ALA A 2 -44.75 2.68 30.77
CA ALA A 2 -45.15 3.45 31.95
C ALA A 2 -45.79 4.84 31.70
N ALA A 3 -45.73 5.36 30.47
CA ALA A 3 -46.16 6.74 30.20
C ALA A 3 -47.53 6.88 29.55
N GLY A 4 -48.24 5.78 29.18
CA GLY A 4 -49.59 5.83 28.60
C GLY A 4 -49.74 6.74 27.36
N LEU A 5 -48.69 7.03 26.64
CA LEU A 5 -48.72 7.92 25.49
C LEU A 5 -49.39 7.22 24.30
N LEU A 6 -50.50 7.77 23.83
CA LEU A 6 -51.19 7.31 22.62
C LEU A 6 -50.43 7.80 21.38
N GLY A 7 -50.32 6.92 20.39
CA GLY A 7 -49.65 7.25 19.10
C GLY A 7 -48.17 6.96 19.02
N LEU A 8 -47.54 6.38 20.06
CA LEU A 8 -46.19 5.89 20.01
C LEU A 8 -46.15 4.45 19.45
N THR A 9 -45.48 4.27 18.34
CA THR A 9 -45.16 2.94 17.79
C THR A 9 -43.68 2.63 17.99
N ARG A 10 -43.36 1.36 18.25
CA ARG A 10 -41.99 0.88 18.35
C ARG A 10 -41.62 0.14 17.06
N ALA A 11 -40.61 0.61 16.38
CA ALA A 11 -39.97 -0.12 15.29
C ALA A 11 -38.63 -0.71 15.77
N VAL A 12 -38.27 -1.87 15.26
CA VAL A 12 -36.96 -2.46 15.45
C VAL A 12 -36.07 -1.92 14.31
N ALA A 13 -35.00 -1.20 14.66
CA ALA A 13 -34.00 -0.77 13.72
C ALA A 13 -32.77 -1.66 13.91
N PRO A 14 -32.29 -2.37 12.87
CA PRO A 14 -31.03 -3.10 12.92
C PRO A 14 -29.89 -2.10 13.14
N THR A 15 -28.96 -2.43 14.00
CA THR A 15 -27.79 -1.59 14.27
C THR A 15 -26.52 -2.38 14.00
N ARG A 16 -25.63 -1.83 13.19
CA ARG A 16 -24.30 -2.39 12.95
C ARG A 16 -23.42 -2.16 14.18
N ARG A 17 -22.68 -3.17 14.59
CA ARG A 17 -21.73 -3.06 15.70
C ARG A 17 -20.35 -3.49 15.23
N TYR A 18 -19.35 -2.73 15.66
CA TYR A 18 -17.93 -2.97 15.37
C TYR A 18 -17.22 -3.33 16.68
N PRO A 19 -17.12 -4.63 17.03
CA PRO A 19 -16.58 -5.07 18.33
C PRO A 19 -15.16 -4.57 18.61
N ASN A 20 -14.38 -4.37 17.56
CA ASN A 20 -12.99 -3.93 17.65
C ASN A 20 -12.82 -2.39 17.52
N GLY A 21 -13.90 -1.62 17.46
CA GLY A 21 -13.91 -0.17 17.47
C GLY A 21 -13.10 0.47 16.34
N THR A 22 -11.91 0.97 16.68
CA THR A 22 -11.02 1.67 15.75
C THR A 22 -10.19 0.74 14.87
N LEU A 23 -10.09 -0.56 15.20
CA LEU A 23 -9.23 -1.50 14.49
C LEU A 23 -9.67 -1.67 13.04
N ALA A 24 -8.76 -1.38 12.12
CA ALA A 24 -8.98 -1.43 10.68
C ALA A 24 -10.18 -0.58 10.19
N ALA A 25 -10.59 0.45 10.93
CA ALA A 25 -11.79 1.23 10.64
C ALA A 25 -11.79 1.82 9.23
N ASN A 26 -10.65 2.31 8.74
CA ASN A 26 -10.50 2.82 7.38
C ASN A 26 -10.64 1.75 6.28
N LEU A 27 -10.44 0.47 6.64
CA LEU A 27 -10.65 -0.66 5.74
C LEU A 27 -12.08 -1.18 5.83
N ILE A 28 -12.56 -1.43 7.05
CA ILE A 28 -13.92 -1.96 7.30
C ILE A 28 -14.97 -0.94 6.86
N GLY A 29 -14.80 0.31 7.26
CA GLY A 29 -15.79 1.36 7.03
C GLY A 29 -16.83 1.42 8.15
N TRP A 30 -18.00 1.97 7.84
CA TRP A 30 -19.12 2.10 8.78
C TRP A 30 -20.46 2.13 8.06
N VAL A 31 -21.52 1.90 8.83
CA VAL A 31 -22.92 2.05 8.42
C VAL A 31 -23.51 3.21 9.21
N ASN A 32 -24.26 4.10 8.56
CA ASN A 32 -24.90 5.24 9.21
C ASN A 32 -26.13 4.83 10.06
N GLU A 33 -26.73 5.78 10.76
CA GLU A 33 -27.91 5.54 11.61
C GLU A 33 -29.14 5.06 10.83
N GLN A 34 -29.21 5.34 9.53
CA GLN A 34 -30.28 4.91 8.63
C GLN A 34 -30.08 3.49 8.12
N GLY A 35 -28.91 2.88 8.37
CA GLY A 35 -28.56 1.55 7.90
C GLY A 35 -27.83 1.55 6.57
N ASP A 36 -27.45 2.73 6.01
CA ASP A 36 -26.73 2.82 4.74
C ASP A 36 -25.23 2.67 4.97
N ALA A 37 -24.58 1.87 4.15
CA ALA A 37 -23.13 1.76 4.17
C ALA A 37 -22.45 3.05 3.67
N ALA A 38 -21.48 3.56 4.41
CA ALA A 38 -20.91 4.88 4.16
C ALA A 38 -19.41 4.87 3.87
N GLY A 39 -18.71 3.76 3.97
CA GLY A 39 -17.28 3.68 3.65
C GLY A 39 -16.71 2.26 3.68
N GLY A 40 -15.47 2.13 3.25
CA GLY A 40 -14.68 0.89 3.34
C GLY A 40 -15.34 -0.31 2.65
N LEU A 41 -15.14 -1.48 3.23
CA LEU A 41 -15.72 -2.75 2.77
C LEU A 41 -17.23 -2.81 3.00
N GLU A 42 -17.77 -2.15 4.03
CA GLU A 42 -19.21 -2.05 4.23
C GLU A 42 -19.88 -1.49 2.97
N LEU A 43 -19.38 -0.37 2.44
CA LEU A 43 -19.89 0.23 1.21
C LEU A 43 -19.63 -0.63 -0.03
N ALA A 44 -18.43 -1.20 -0.13
CA ALA A 44 -18.05 -1.99 -1.30
C ALA A 44 -18.83 -3.29 -1.44
N LEU A 45 -19.21 -3.89 -0.33
CA LEU A 45 -19.91 -5.18 -0.26
C LEU A 45 -21.38 -5.03 0.13
N GLU A 46 -21.93 -3.82 0.19
CA GLU A 46 -23.28 -3.52 0.67
C GLU A 46 -24.34 -4.47 0.09
N LYS A 47 -24.33 -4.68 -1.22
CA LYS A 47 -25.29 -5.55 -1.91
C LYS A 47 -25.26 -7.02 -1.45
N LEU A 48 -24.13 -7.46 -0.92
CA LEU A 48 -23.93 -8.83 -0.45
C LEU A 48 -24.11 -8.93 1.07
N LEU A 49 -23.80 -7.85 1.81
CA LEU A 49 -23.91 -7.79 3.27
C LEU A 49 -25.35 -7.53 3.73
N HIS A 50 -26.12 -6.73 2.97
CA HIS A 50 -27.43 -6.23 3.42
C HIS A 50 -28.49 -7.33 3.56
N GLY A 51 -28.47 -8.35 2.68
CA GLY A 51 -29.51 -9.36 2.64
C GLY A 51 -30.80 -8.86 1.96
N THR A 52 -31.90 -9.53 2.26
CA THR A 52 -33.22 -9.17 1.72
C THR A 52 -34.27 -9.24 2.84
N ASP A 53 -35.02 -8.17 3.00
CA ASP A 53 -36.07 -8.11 4.01
C ASP A 53 -37.19 -9.12 3.74
N GLY A 54 -37.65 -9.74 4.79
CA GLY A 54 -38.87 -10.56 4.75
C GLY A 54 -40.13 -9.69 4.67
N LYS A 55 -41.19 -10.27 4.20
CA LYS A 55 -42.50 -9.64 4.12
C LYS A 55 -43.56 -10.52 4.80
N GLU A 56 -44.31 -9.92 5.69
CA GLU A 56 -45.49 -10.56 6.27
C GLU A 56 -46.74 -9.73 5.93
N VAL A 57 -47.72 -10.40 5.33
CA VAL A 57 -49.06 -9.83 5.08
C VAL A 57 -50.03 -10.65 5.89
N TYR A 58 -50.86 -9.99 6.69
CA TYR A 58 -51.82 -10.63 7.57
C TYR A 58 -53.08 -9.78 7.69
N ASP A 59 -54.21 -10.47 7.95
CA ASP A 59 -55.43 -9.79 8.33
C ASP A 59 -55.36 -9.32 9.78
N GLY A 60 -55.68 -8.03 10.00
CA GLY A 60 -55.61 -7.39 11.30
C GLY A 60 -56.97 -7.14 11.94
N SER A 61 -57.00 -7.21 13.27
CA SER A 61 -58.10 -6.73 14.08
C SER A 61 -57.62 -5.70 15.10
N PRO A 62 -58.49 -4.94 15.78
CA PRO A 62 -58.07 -4.04 16.86
C PRO A 62 -57.27 -4.72 17.97
N ASN A 63 -57.39 -6.06 18.10
CA ASN A 63 -56.74 -6.86 19.12
C ASN A 63 -55.49 -7.63 18.62
N GLY A 64 -55.07 -7.42 17.37
CA GLY A 64 -53.87 -8.05 16.78
C GLY A 64 -54.17 -8.84 15.49
N LYS A 65 -53.24 -9.72 15.08
CA LYS A 65 -53.35 -10.55 13.88
C LYS A 65 -54.49 -11.56 14.02
N ILE A 66 -55.24 -11.77 12.93
CA ILE A 66 -56.29 -12.81 12.88
C ILE A 66 -55.62 -14.14 12.53
N PRO A 67 -55.63 -15.15 13.45
CA PRO A 67 -54.87 -16.39 13.26
C PRO A 67 -55.31 -17.27 12.09
N LEU A 68 -56.57 -17.10 11.65
CA LEU A 68 -57.16 -17.90 10.57
C LEU A 68 -57.36 -17.12 9.26
N GLY A 69 -56.76 -15.91 9.15
CA GLY A 69 -56.79 -15.14 7.90
C GLY A 69 -55.78 -15.63 6.87
N ASP A 70 -55.84 -15.07 5.64
CA ASP A 70 -54.89 -15.32 4.58
C ASP A 70 -53.55 -14.65 4.92
N ASN A 71 -52.68 -15.38 5.62
CA ASN A 71 -51.37 -14.89 5.99
C ASN A 71 -50.30 -15.32 4.97
N VAL A 72 -49.62 -14.37 4.40
CA VAL A 72 -48.44 -14.59 3.50
C VAL A 72 -47.19 -14.22 4.25
N LEU A 73 -46.26 -15.15 4.38
CA LEU A 73 -44.95 -14.95 4.96
C LEU A 73 -43.88 -15.20 3.90
N THR A 74 -43.11 -14.18 3.57
CA THR A 74 -41.86 -14.31 2.83
C THR A 74 -40.74 -14.17 3.84
N PRO A 75 -39.92 -15.21 4.10
CA PRO A 75 -38.85 -15.15 5.08
C PRO A 75 -37.76 -14.12 4.65
N ALA A 76 -37.19 -13.44 5.62
CA ALA A 76 -35.98 -12.65 5.38
C ALA A 76 -34.82 -13.57 5.00
N GLN A 77 -33.95 -13.06 4.12
CA GLN A 77 -32.70 -13.71 3.74
C GLN A 77 -31.53 -12.90 4.30
N ASN A 78 -30.70 -13.53 5.11
CA ASN A 78 -29.52 -12.87 5.65
C ASN A 78 -28.51 -12.56 4.54
N GLY A 79 -27.76 -11.47 4.73
CA GLY A 79 -26.61 -11.17 3.89
C GLY A 79 -25.47 -12.17 4.12
N HIS A 80 -24.49 -12.12 3.26
CA HIS A 80 -23.31 -12.98 3.30
C HIS A 80 -22.33 -12.58 4.40
N SER A 81 -21.54 -13.55 4.87
CA SER A 81 -20.41 -13.33 5.78
C SER A 81 -19.10 -13.35 5.01
N PHE A 82 -18.19 -12.44 5.34
CA PHE A 82 -16.88 -12.35 4.69
C PHE A 82 -15.75 -12.60 5.67
N GLY A 83 -14.78 -13.44 5.27
CA GLY A 83 -13.48 -13.57 5.91
C GLY A 83 -12.46 -12.69 5.19
N LEU A 84 -11.64 -11.96 5.97
CA LEU A 84 -10.59 -11.11 5.44
C LEU A 84 -9.23 -11.78 5.55
N THR A 85 -8.27 -11.36 4.71
CA THR A 85 -6.86 -11.77 4.81
C THR A 85 -6.14 -11.05 5.95
N ILE A 86 -6.78 -10.06 6.55
CA ILE A 86 -6.20 -9.18 7.57
C ILE A 86 -5.93 -9.94 8.87
N ASP A 87 -4.68 -9.90 9.31
CA ASP A 87 -4.27 -10.38 10.62
C ASP A 87 -4.56 -9.32 11.69
N SER A 88 -5.59 -9.53 12.49
CA SER A 88 -6.08 -8.54 13.45
C SER A 88 -5.04 -8.14 14.49
N ALA A 89 -4.19 -9.06 14.94
CA ALA A 89 -3.16 -8.76 15.93
C ALA A 89 -2.03 -7.93 15.31
N LEU A 90 -1.56 -8.29 14.12
CA LEU A 90 -0.53 -7.53 13.42
C LEU A 90 -1.06 -6.16 12.96
N GLN A 91 -2.33 -6.08 12.57
CA GLN A 91 -3.02 -4.82 12.25
C GLN A 91 -3.03 -3.87 13.47
N LEU A 92 -3.39 -4.39 14.66
CA LEU A 92 -3.38 -3.61 15.89
C LEU A 92 -1.98 -3.07 16.20
N MET A 93 -0.95 -3.91 16.09
CA MET A 93 0.43 -3.49 16.34
C MET A 93 0.89 -2.44 15.32
N ALA A 94 0.48 -2.57 14.06
CA ALA A 94 0.78 -1.58 13.04
C ALA A 94 0.11 -0.23 13.31
N GLU A 95 -1.15 -0.21 13.73
CA GLU A 95 -1.88 1.01 14.09
C GLU A 95 -1.27 1.71 15.32
N GLN A 96 -0.90 0.94 16.35
CA GLN A 96 -0.20 1.47 17.52
C GLN A 96 1.16 2.07 17.14
N ARG A 97 1.89 1.40 16.23
CA ARG A 97 3.19 1.87 15.78
C ARG A 97 3.07 3.16 14.93
N ILE A 98 2.00 3.25 14.10
CA ILE A 98 1.65 4.48 13.38
C ILE A 98 1.33 5.60 14.37
N ALA A 99 0.43 5.37 15.32
CA ALA A 99 0.04 6.37 16.32
C ALA A 99 1.26 6.93 17.07
N LYS A 100 2.20 6.06 17.48
CA LYS A 100 3.46 6.48 18.08
C LYS A 100 4.29 7.32 17.11
N ALA A 101 4.42 6.92 15.86
CA ALA A 101 5.21 7.67 14.88
C ALA A 101 4.62 9.06 14.60
N LEU A 102 3.28 9.18 14.54
CA LEU A 102 2.60 10.48 14.40
C LEU A 102 2.88 11.38 15.58
N ALA A 103 2.79 10.86 16.82
CA ALA A 103 3.08 11.60 18.03
C ALA A 103 4.56 12.06 18.11
N ASP A 104 5.50 11.17 17.77
CA ASP A 104 6.94 11.44 17.86
C ASP A 104 7.41 12.45 16.79
N THR A 105 6.76 12.49 15.63
CA THR A 105 7.25 13.26 14.47
C THR A 105 6.37 14.45 14.08
N GLY A 106 5.19 14.58 14.67
CA GLY A 106 4.19 15.58 14.28
C GLY A 106 3.72 15.40 12.83
N ALA A 107 3.83 14.19 12.28
CA ALA A 107 3.42 13.89 10.91
C ALA A 107 1.88 14.02 10.76
N GLU A 108 1.45 14.38 9.58
CA GLU A 108 0.03 14.53 9.25
C GLU A 108 -0.68 13.19 9.21
N ALA A 109 -0.05 12.19 8.59
CA ALA A 109 -0.61 10.86 8.45
C ALA A 109 0.47 9.81 8.22
N ALA A 110 0.10 8.54 8.42
CA ALA A 110 0.93 7.41 8.03
C ALA A 110 0.06 6.22 7.60
N ALA A 111 0.65 5.34 6.77
CA ALA A 111 0.07 4.07 6.41
C ALA A 111 1.13 2.96 6.44
N VAL A 112 0.69 1.75 6.80
CA VAL A 112 1.51 0.53 6.75
C VAL A 112 0.73 -0.53 5.99
N ILE A 113 1.39 -1.14 5.01
CA ILE A 113 0.90 -2.29 4.29
C ILE A 113 1.84 -3.47 4.56
N VAL A 114 1.27 -4.61 4.93
CA VAL A 114 1.98 -5.89 4.94
C VAL A 114 1.32 -6.80 3.92
N MET A 115 2.12 -7.42 3.07
CA MET A 115 1.64 -8.33 2.01
C MET A 115 2.46 -9.62 2.01
N ASP A 116 1.80 -10.72 1.63
CA ASP A 116 2.51 -11.87 1.08
C ASP A 116 2.77 -11.61 -0.42
N PRO A 117 4.03 -11.40 -0.83
CA PRO A 117 4.33 -11.10 -2.22
C PRO A 117 4.04 -12.27 -3.19
N ARG A 118 3.92 -13.50 -2.69
CA ARG A 118 3.69 -14.72 -3.48
C ARG A 118 2.25 -14.85 -3.94
N THR A 119 1.30 -14.34 -3.15
CA THR A 119 -0.15 -14.48 -3.36
C THR A 119 -0.84 -13.15 -3.69
N GLY A 120 -0.26 -12.02 -3.23
CA GLY A 120 -0.90 -10.71 -3.27
C GLY A 120 -1.84 -10.45 -2.07
N GLU A 121 -1.96 -11.40 -1.13
CA GLU A 121 -2.77 -11.20 0.07
C GLU A 121 -2.24 -10.04 0.92
N VAL A 122 -3.13 -9.12 1.27
CA VAL A 122 -2.83 -8.00 2.17
C VAL A 122 -3.16 -8.43 3.59
N LEU A 123 -2.12 -8.55 4.41
CA LEU A 123 -2.20 -9.02 5.78
C LEU A 123 -2.41 -7.88 6.79
N VAL A 124 -1.99 -6.67 6.41
CA VAL A 124 -2.20 -5.42 7.17
C VAL A 124 -2.43 -4.28 6.19
N MET A 125 -3.41 -3.45 6.48
CA MET A 125 -3.66 -2.17 5.80
C MET A 125 -4.00 -1.11 6.85
N ALA A 126 -3.01 -0.72 7.63
CA ALA A 126 -3.15 0.23 8.73
C ALA A 126 -3.02 1.67 8.24
N ASN A 127 -3.85 2.56 8.76
CA ASN A 127 -3.87 3.98 8.48
C ASN A 127 -3.91 4.78 9.80
N GLY A 128 -3.31 5.93 9.79
CA GLY A 128 -3.40 6.87 10.91
C GLY A 128 -3.27 8.33 10.43
N PRO A 129 -4.02 9.25 11.07
CA PRO A 129 -5.06 9.04 12.08
C PRO A 129 -6.26 8.24 11.56
N SER A 130 -7.00 7.60 12.48
CA SER A 130 -8.18 6.77 12.18
C SER A 130 -9.39 7.26 13.00
N PHE A 131 -10.50 6.54 12.96
CA PHE A 131 -11.75 6.88 13.65
C PHE A 131 -12.35 5.62 14.30
N ASP A 132 -13.40 5.77 15.11
CA ASP A 132 -14.19 4.65 15.62
C ASP A 132 -15.40 4.39 14.72
N SER A 133 -15.49 3.21 14.12
CA SER A 133 -16.62 2.83 13.26
C SER A 133 -17.96 2.78 14.01
N ASN A 134 -17.97 2.67 15.35
CA ASN A 134 -19.20 2.77 16.15
C ASN A 134 -19.68 4.21 16.37
N ASP A 135 -18.78 5.20 16.20
CA ASP A 135 -19.09 6.63 16.41
C ASP A 135 -18.39 7.50 15.35
N PRO A 136 -18.71 7.29 14.06
CA PRO A 136 -18.02 7.98 12.98
C PRO A 136 -18.22 9.51 13.03
N GLY A 137 -19.32 9.97 13.65
CA GLY A 137 -19.60 11.40 13.79
C GLY A 137 -18.62 12.18 14.67
N LYS A 138 -17.82 11.50 15.51
CA LYS A 138 -16.72 12.11 16.26
C LYS A 138 -15.39 12.14 15.49
N GLY A 139 -15.29 11.42 14.40
CA GLY A 139 -14.09 11.38 13.55
C GLY A 139 -13.98 12.62 12.66
N GLU A 140 -12.74 13.03 12.38
CA GLU A 140 -12.50 14.04 11.34
C GLU A 140 -12.70 13.40 9.94
N ALA A 141 -13.50 14.02 9.08
CA ALA A 141 -13.81 13.52 7.74
C ALA A 141 -12.55 13.19 6.91
N ALA A 142 -11.47 13.97 7.06
CA ALA A 142 -10.20 13.75 6.40
C ALA A 142 -9.50 12.43 6.81
N ASN A 143 -9.87 11.86 7.95
CA ASN A 143 -9.28 10.63 8.50
C ASN A 143 -10.15 9.38 8.28
N MET A 144 -11.33 9.53 7.69
CA MET A 144 -12.25 8.41 7.46
C MET A 144 -11.89 7.57 6.23
N GLY A 145 -11.22 8.18 5.24
CA GLY A 145 -10.82 7.49 4.02
C GLY A 145 -9.63 6.54 4.24
N ASN A 146 -9.52 5.53 3.40
CA ASN A 146 -8.36 4.64 3.40
C ASN A 146 -7.21 5.26 2.58
N ARG A 147 -6.25 5.91 3.26
CA ARG A 147 -5.13 6.60 2.61
C ARG A 147 -4.25 5.66 1.80
N ALA A 148 -4.16 4.39 2.17
CA ALA A 148 -3.33 3.41 1.45
C ALA A 148 -3.79 3.19 0.00
N VAL A 149 -5.07 3.43 -0.31
CA VAL A 149 -5.66 3.26 -1.65
C VAL A 149 -6.16 4.55 -2.28
N MET A 150 -6.40 5.60 -1.49
CA MET A 150 -6.99 6.86 -1.96
C MET A 150 -5.95 7.97 -2.17
N SER A 151 -4.96 8.07 -1.26
CA SER A 151 -3.97 9.14 -1.30
C SER A 151 -2.84 8.82 -2.28
N VAL A 152 -2.63 9.72 -3.24
CA VAL A 152 -1.55 9.60 -4.22
C VAL A 152 -0.38 10.49 -3.85
N TYR A 153 0.82 10.01 -4.12
CA TYR A 153 2.06 10.73 -3.88
C TYR A 153 3.15 10.28 -4.86
N GLU A 154 4.19 11.06 -5.01
CA GLU A 154 5.39 10.67 -5.75
C GLU A 154 6.19 9.66 -4.92
N PRO A 155 6.45 8.41 -5.40
CA PRO A 155 7.09 7.37 -4.60
C PRO A 155 8.54 7.63 -4.24
N GLY A 156 9.15 8.63 -4.87
CA GLY A 156 10.56 8.92 -4.70
C GLY A 156 11.43 7.71 -5.00
N SER A 157 12.52 7.56 -4.27
CA SER A 157 13.53 6.53 -4.56
C SER A 157 13.06 5.08 -4.40
N VAL A 158 11.87 4.80 -3.88
CA VAL A 158 11.28 3.44 -3.92
C VAL A 158 11.00 3.02 -5.36
N GLN A 159 10.66 3.97 -6.23
CA GLN A 159 10.48 3.75 -7.66
C GLN A 159 11.68 3.09 -8.36
N LYS A 160 12.88 3.31 -7.84
CA LYS A 160 14.10 2.74 -8.42
C LYS A 160 14.09 1.21 -8.46
N ILE A 161 13.32 0.54 -7.57
CA ILE A 161 13.12 -0.91 -7.63
C ILE A 161 12.54 -1.30 -8.98
N LEU A 162 11.48 -0.60 -9.41
CA LEU A 162 10.80 -0.86 -10.67
C LEU A 162 11.65 -0.45 -11.88
N THR A 163 12.41 0.64 -11.75
CA THR A 163 13.32 1.11 -12.80
C THR A 163 14.40 0.07 -13.08
N PHE A 164 15.07 -0.42 -12.02
CA PHE A 164 16.12 -1.42 -12.18
C PHE A 164 15.58 -2.77 -12.63
N ALA A 165 14.36 -3.13 -12.21
CA ALA A 165 13.66 -4.30 -12.72
C ALA A 165 13.48 -4.23 -14.25
N ALA A 166 13.00 -3.11 -14.76
CA ALA A 166 12.85 -2.88 -16.20
C ALA A 166 14.20 -2.93 -16.94
N LEU A 167 15.22 -2.29 -16.39
CA LEU A 167 16.56 -2.23 -17.00
C LEU A 167 17.22 -3.61 -17.06
N PHE A 168 17.07 -4.45 -16.04
CA PHE A 168 17.64 -5.80 -16.02
C PHE A 168 16.85 -6.74 -16.93
N ASP A 169 15.53 -6.73 -16.84
CA ASP A 169 14.68 -7.61 -17.64
C ASP A 169 14.83 -7.37 -19.15
N SER A 170 15.04 -6.12 -19.56
CA SER A 170 15.33 -5.76 -20.97
C SER A 170 16.76 -6.07 -21.42
N GLY A 171 17.65 -6.50 -20.53
CA GLY A 171 19.07 -6.66 -20.82
C GLY A 171 19.82 -5.35 -21.09
N THR A 172 19.19 -4.19 -20.83
CA THR A 172 19.82 -2.87 -21.07
C THR A 172 20.99 -2.60 -20.13
N VAL A 173 20.90 -3.14 -18.89
CA VAL A 173 21.87 -2.96 -17.81
C VAL A 173 21.98 -4.26 -17.03
N GLU A 174 23.17 -4.54 -16.51
CA GLU A 174 23.43 -5.63 -15.56
C GLU A 174 23.88 -5.05 -14.20
N PRO A 175 23.81 -5.79 -13.09
CA PRO A 175 24.19 -5.32 -11.75
C PRO A 175 25.60 -4.76 -11.67
N ASP A 176 26.53 -5.29 -12.47
CA ASP A 176 27.94 -4.89 -12.53
C ASP A 176 28.25 -3.84 -13.60
N THR A 177 27.25 -3.43 -14.39
CA THR A 177 27.44 -2.38 -15.41
C THR A 177 27.98 -1.11 -14.77
N LYS A 178 29.17 -0.69 -15.20
CA LYS A 178 29.79 0.57 -14.76
C LYS A 178 29.19 1.76 -15.46
N VAL A 179 28.90 2.82 -14.70
CA VAL A 179 28.35 4.07 -15.18
C VAL A 179 29.13 5.26 -14.61
N LYS A 180 29.46 6.22 -15.46
CA LYS A 180 29.95 7.54 -15.03
C LYS A 180 28.77 8.38 -14.58
N VAL A 181 28.74 8.71 -13.30
CA VAL A 181 27.67 9.50 -12.65
C VAL A 181 28.19 10.93 -12.56
N PRO A 182 27.58 11.91 -13.27
CA PRO A 182 28.01 13.31 -13.22
C PRO A 182 27.67 13.93 -11.86
N GLY A 183 28.29 15.06 -11.51
CA GLY A 183 27.98 15.77 -10.27
C GLY A 183 26.60 16.47 -10.28
N PHE A 184 26.03 16.70 -11.46
CA PHE A 184 24.68 17.24 -11.66
C PHE A 184 24.19 16.96 -13.08
N ILE A 185 22.85 17.03 -13.27
CA ILE A 185 22.19 17.01 -14.58
C ILE A 185 21.33 18.26 -14.71
N LYS A 186 21.57 19.07 -15.74
CA LYS A 186 20.70 20.21 -16.10
C LYS A 186 19.53 19.72 -16.95
N GLN A 187 18.32 20.17 -16.59
CA GLN A 187 17.09 19.93 -17.34
C GLN A 187 16.30 21.24 -17.39
N ASP A 188 16.30 21.90 -18.54
CA ASP A 188 15.68 23.21 -18.73
C ASP A 188 16.05 24.19 -17.58
N GLN A 189 15.08 24.54 -16.74
CA GLN A 189 15.25 25.46 -15.61
C GLN A 189 15.69 24.76 -14.31
N PHE A 190 15.76 23.43 -14.27
CA PHE A 190 16.05 22.66 -13.07
C PHE A 190 17.44 22.02 -13.16
N THR A 191 18.08 21.90 -12.00
CA THR A 191 19.30 21.12 -11.86
C THR A 191 19.03 20.01 -10.85
N ILE A 192 19.28 18.77 -11.27
CA ILE A 192 19.15 17.58 -10.44
C ILE A 192 20.49 17.27 -9.81
N HIS A 193 20.47 16.96 -8.52
CA HIS A 193 21.61 16.51 -7.72
C HIS A 193 21.31 15.20 -7.01
N ASP A 194 22.34 14.50 -6.61
CA ASP A 194 22.21 13.45 -5.61
C ASP A 194 22.08 14.05 -4.19
N TRP A 195 21.68 13.23 -3.22
CA TRP A 195 21.53 13.67 -1.84
C TRP A 195 22.86 14.00 -1.14
N TRP A 196 24.00 13.62 -1.74
CA TRP A 196 25.35 13.99 -1.32
C TRP A 196 26.07 14.73 -2.45
N ASN A 197 26.96 15.61 -2.07
CA ASN A 197 27.76 16.37 -3.04
C ASN A 197 28.94 15.52 -3.54
N HIS A 198 29.10 15.43 -4.86
CA HIS A 198 30.22 14.75 -5.52
C HIS A 198 30.47 15.34 -6.91
N GLY A 199 31.68 15.18 -7.41
CA GLY A 199 32.01 15.43 -8.81
C GLY A 199 31.58 14.28 -9.72
N THR A 200 32.23 14.09 -10.85
CA THR A 200 32.00 12.89 -11.67
C THR A 200 32.66 11.68 -11.01
N ILE A 201 31.84 10.66 -10.69
CA ILE A 201 32.27 9.39 -10.09
C ILE A 201 31.90 8.21 -10.97
N THR A 202 32.51 7.06 -10.75
CA THR A 202 32.15 5.82 -11.42
C THR A 202 31.52 4.90 -10.40
N LEU A 203 30.29 4.40 -10.68
CA LEU A 203 29.60 3.41 -9.86
C LEU A 203 29.21 2.21 -10.73
N ARG A 204 29.08 1.03 -10.11
CA ARG A 204 28.32 -0.07 -10.70
C ARG A 204 26.82 0.21 -10.57
N ALA A 205 25.98 -0.42 -11.39
CA ALA A 205 24.52 -0.28 -11.30
C ALA A 205 24.02 -0.60 -9.88
N ARG A 206 24.57 -1.64 -9.22
CA ARG A 206 24.30 -1.95 -7.81
C ARG A 206 24.68 -0.81 -6.86
N GLY A 207 25.77 -0.11 -7.16
CA GLY A 207 26.22 1.05 -6.37
C GLY A 207 25.31 2.26 -6.54
N VAL A 208 24.82 2.50 -7.75
CA VAL A 208 23.79 3.52 -8.03
C VAL A 208 22.52 3.25 -7.18
N PHE A 209 22.07 2.01 -7.14
CA PHE A 209 20.89 1.62 -6.35
C PHE A 209 21.15 1.73 -4.83
N ALA A 210 22.23 1.15 -4.33
CA ALA A 210 22.59 1.11 -2.91
C ALA A 210 22.79 2.51 -2.32
N LYS A 211 23.49 3.39 -3.04
CA LYS A 211 23.69 4.81 -2.68
C LYS A 211 22.43 5.66 -2.98
N SER A 212 21.44 5.08 -3.66
CA SER A 212 20.22 5.81 -4.09
C SER A 212 20.50 7.03 -4.98
N SER A 213 21.49 6.95 -5.88
CA SER A 213 21.83 8.03 -6.79
C SER A 213 20.70 8.30 -7.78
N ASN A 214 20.22 9.55 -7.84
CA ASN A 214 19.27 10.02 -8.84
C ASN A 214 19.97 10.14 -10.20
N LEU A 215 21.16 10.74 -10.19
CA LEU A 215 21.95 11.00 -11.40
C LEU A 215 22.38 9.71 -12.09
N GLY A 216 22.83 8.72 -11.31
CA GLY A 216 23.16 7.40 -11.83
C GLY A 216 21.94 6.67 -12.40
N THR A 217 20.80 6.75 -11.71
CA THR A 217 19.53 6.14 -12.16
C THR A 217 19.07 6.77 -13.49
N ILE A 218 19.07 8.10 -13.59
CA ILE A 218 18.74 8.81 -14.84
C ILE A 218 19.68 8.37 -15.97
N THR A 219 20.99 8.35 -15.70
CA THR A 219 21.99 7.98 -16.70
C THR A 219 21.79 6.57 -17.25
N LEU A 220 21.42 5.62 -16.37
CA LEU A 220 21.11 4.24 -16.77
C LEU A 220 19.75 4.16 -17.50
N ALA A 221 18.70 4.81 -16.98
CA ALA A 221 17.36 4.81 -17.57
C ALA A 221 17.32 5.45 -18.97
N ARG A 222 18.19 6.41 -19.26
CA ARG A 222 18.33 7.01 -20.59
C ARG A 222 18.80 6.04 -21.68
N LYS A 223 19.33 4.87 -21.31
CA LYS A 223 19.69 3.80 -22.26
C LYS A 223 18.48 3.02 -22.76
N MET A 224 17.33 3.13 -22.09
CA MET A 224 16.06 2.49 -22.46
C MET A 224 15.13 3.51 -23.15
N PRO A 225 14.41 3.12 -24.22
CA PRO A 225 13.36 3.96 -24.80
C PRO A 225 12.31 4.33 -23.74
N LYS A 226 11.90 5.61 -23.70
CA LYS A 226 10.94 6.09 -22.69
C LYS A 226 9.58 5.39 -22.72
N GLN A 227 9.13 4.97 -23.90
CA GLN A 227 7.93 4.17 -24.03
C GLN A 227 8.10 2.81 -23.36
N GLN A 228 9.21 2.12 -23.59
CA GLN A 228 9.48 0.82 -22.99
C GLN A 228 9.52 0.90 -21.47
N LEU A 229 10.20 1.90 -20.90
CA LEU A 229 10.23 2.14 -19.45
C LEU A 229 8.81 2.36 -18.89
N ARG A 230 8.02 3.20 -19.58
CA ARG A 230 6.62 3.46 -19.22
C ARG A 230 5.76 2.18 -19.30
N ASP A 231 5.96 1.35 -20.30
CA ASP A 231 5.20 0.12 -20.49
C ASP A 231 5.51 -0.93 -19.41
N TYR A 232 6.77 -1.02 -18.96
CA TYR A 232 7.12 -1.78 -17.75
C TYR A 232 6.36 -1.27 -16.52
N TYR A 233 6.32 0.05 -16.29
CA TYR A 233 5.59 0.59 -15.14
C TYR A 233 4.08 0.28 -15.22
N ALA A 234 3.49 0.35 -16.40
CA ALA A 234 2.10 -0.05 -16.61
C ALA A 234 1.90 -1.56 -16.36
N SER A 235 2.86 -2.39 -16.76
CA SER A 235 2.81 -3.83 -16.49
C SER A 235 2.90 -4.16 -15.00
N PHE A 236 3.60 -3.37 -14.20
CA PHE A 236 3.62 -3.46 -12.74
C PHE A 236 2.34 -2.93 -12.08
N GLY A 237 1.36 -2.44 -12.84
CA GLY A 237 0.07 -1.96 -12.34
C GLY A 237 0.01 -0.45 -12.05
N LEU A 238 1.07 0.33 -12.35
CA LEU A 238 1.03 1.78 -12.14
C LEU A 238 0.09 2.47 -13.14
N GLY A 239 -0.60 3.51 -12.69
CA GLY A 239 -1.59 4.24 -13.49
C GLY A 239 -2.93 3.50 -13.66
N GLN A 240 -3.18 2.45 -12.87
CA GLN A 240 -4.39 1.64 -12.89
C GLN A 240 -4.86 1.39 -11.45
N ARG A 241 -6.17 1.24 -11.24
CA ARG A 241 -6.70 0.79 -9.95
C ARG A 241 -6.29 -0.67 -9.71
N THR A 242 -5.98 -1.01 -8.48
CA THR A 242 -5.68 -2.40 -8.11
C THR A 242 -6.93 -3.27 -8.05
N ASN A 243 -8.10 -2.62 -7.94
CA ASN A 243 -9.41 -3.24 -7.76
C ASN A 243 -9.46 -4.14 -6.50
N VAL A 244 -8.80 -3.71 -5.43
CA VAL A 244 -8.81 -4.44 -4.14
C VAL A 244 -10.19 -4.49 -3.48
N GLY A 245 -11.17 -3.82 -4.06
CA GLY A 245 -12.56 -3.85 -3.60
C GLY A 245 -12.89 -2.81 -2.53
N ILE A 246 -12.10 -1.74 -2.41
CA ILE A 246 -12.37 -0.63 -1.47
C ILE A 246 -12.80 0.60 -2.28
N GLY A 247 -13.88 1.25 -1.84
CA GLY A 247 -14.38 2.46 -2.47
C GLY A 247 -13.36 3.61 -2.45
N GLY A 248 -13.39 4.47 -3.50
CA GLY A 248 -12.53 5.64 -3.57
C GLY A 248 -11.08 5.37 -4.01
N GLU A 249 -10.75 4.14 -4.42
CA GLU A 249 -9.41 3.81 -4.90
C GLU A 249 -8.97 4.71 -6.05
N SER A 250 -7.77 5.29 -5.95
CA SER A 250 -7.15 6.11 -7.00
C SER A 250 -6.31 5.25 -7.96
N ALA A 251 -6.37 5.60 -9.24
CA ALA A 251 -5.49 4.99 -10.25
C ALA A 251 -4.05 5.55 -10.23
N GLY A 252 -3.79 6.63 -9.50
CA GLY A 252 -2.54 7.36 -9.63
C GLY A 252 -2.40 8.01 -11.00
N VAL A 253 -1.19 8.47 -11.31
CA VAL A 253 -0.87 9.08 -12.62
C VAL A 253 0.41 8.47 -13.16
N LEU A 254 0.31 7.82 -14.30
CA LEU A 254 1.46 7.38 -15.09
C LEU A 254 1.50 8.20 -16.38
N PRO A 255 2.56 9.00 -16.65
CA PRO A 255 2.67 9.80 -17.86
C PRO A 255 2.50 9.00 -19.15
N LYS A 256 2.02 9.65 -20.21
CA LYS A 256 1.88 9.03 -21.53
C LYS A 256 3.25 8.71 -22.13
N ALA A 257 3.30 7.76 -23.08
CA ALA A 257 4.53 7.40 -23.79
C ALA A 257 5.18 8.56 -24.54
N THR A 258 4.40 9.58 -24.92
CA THR A 258 4.87 10.81 -25.58
C THR A 258 5.46 11.84 -24.62
N MET A 259 5.66 11.50 -23.35
CA MET A 259 6.21 12.41 -22.34
C MET A 259 7.53 13.07 -22.80
N PRO A 260 7.82 14.31 -22.34
CA PRO A 260 9.13 14.93 -22.52
C PRO A 260 10.24 14.13 -21.83
N ASP A 261 11.48 14.35 -22.25
CA ASP A 261 12.61 13.61 -21.69
C ASP A 261 12.88 13.94 -20.22
N TYR A 262 12.60 15.15 -19.77
CA TYR A 262 12.69 15.49 -18.35
C TYR A 262 11.66 14.71 -17.49
N THR A 263 10.47 14.43 -18.03
CA THR A 263 9.47 13.58 -17.35
C THR A 263 9.94 12.13 -17.29
N ARG A 264 10.54 11.57 -18.39
CA ARG A 264 11.15 10.24 -18.37
C ARG A 264 12.23 10.15 -17.30
N ASP A 265 13.09 11.16 -17.19
CA ASP A 265 14.13 11.21 -16.17
C ASP A 265 13.52 11.26 -14.77
N GLY A 266 12.46 12.06 -14.58
CA GLY A 266 11.71 12.14 -13.32
C GLY A 266 11.12 10.80 -12.89
N ILE A 267 10.36 10.16 -13.77
CA ILE A 267 9.72 8.86 -13.42
C ILE A 267 10.74 7.76 -13.13
N ALA A 268 11.97 7.86 -13.64
CA ALA A 268 13.01 6.87 -13.38
C ALA A 268 13.47 6.86 -11.91
N PHE A 269 13.45 7.98 -11.20
CA PHE A 269 13.82 8.03 -9.79
C PHE A 269 12.65 8.34 -8.85
N GLY A 270 11.41 8.44 -9.40
CA GLY A 270 10.18 8.46 -8.62
C GLY A 270 9.54 9.82 -8.42
N THR A 271 9.77 10.76 -9.33
CA THR A 271 9.02 12.02 -9.45
C THR A 271 8.26 12.05 -10.77
N SER A 272 7.39 13.05 -10.98
CA SER A 272 6.61 13.19 -12.22
C SER A 272 5.62 12.04 -12.51
N LEU A 273 5.36 11.20 -11.54
CA LEU A 273 4.27 10.21 -11.51
C LEU A 273 3.66 10.22 -10.11
N SER A 274 2.46 9.69 -9.97
CA SER A 274 1.89 9.50 -8.64
C SER A 274 1.27 8.10 -8.49
N VAL A 275 1.40 7.54 -7.30
CA VAL A 275 0.95 6.20 -6.96
C VAL A 275 0.23 6.20 -5.62
N THR A 276 -0.62 5.23 -5.37
CA THR A 276 -1.07 4.91 -4.02
C THR A 276 -0.06 4.00 -3.31
N ALA A 277 -0.13 3.93 -1.98
CA ALA A 277 0.76 3.03 -1.24
C ALA A 277 0.53 1.56 -1.63
N LEU A 278 -0.72 1.15 -1.85
CA LEU A 278 -1.06 -0.21 -2.27
C LEU A 278 -0.54 -0.52 -3.68
N GLN A 279 -0.71 0.40 -4.64
CA GLN A 279 -0.14 0.21 -5.98
C GLN A 279 1.37 -0.02 -5.93
N ASN A 280 2.08 0.80 -5.16
CA ASN A 280 3.53 0.70 -5.08
C ASN A 280 3.98 -0.58 -4.36
N ALA A 281 3.31 -0.98 -3.27
CA ALA A 281 3.56 -2.24 -2.57
C ALA A 281 3.35 -3.45 -3.51
N THR A 282 2.22 -3.47 -4.24
CA THR A 282 1.89 -4.54 -5.20
C THR A 282 2.88 -4.60 -6.36
N ALA A 283 3.27 -3.44 -6.91
CA ALA A 283 4.28 -3.36 -7.95
C ALA A 283 5.62 -3.95 -7.50
N VAL A 284 6.08 -3.58 -6.29
CA VAL A 284 7.31 -4.14 -5.73
C VAL A 284 7.17 -5.63 -5.41
N ALA A 285 6.01 -6.07 -4.88
CA ALA A 285 5.74 -7.49 -4.66
C ALA A 285 5.92 -8.30 -5.95
N SER A 286 5.40 -7.79 -7.08
CA SER A 286 5.53 -8.45 -8.39
C SER A 286 6.97 -8.53 -8.90
N VAL A 287 7.84 -7.63 -8.45
CA VAL A 287 9.26 -7.66 -8.82
C VAL A 287 10.03 -8.67 -7.97
N VAL A 288 9.75 -8.76 -6.67
CA VAL A 288 10.57 -9.56 -5.74
C VAL A 288 10.15 -11.03 -5.63
N ASN A 289 8.97 -11.40 -6.13
CA ASN A 289 8.39 -12.74 -6.04
C ASN A 289 8.74 -13.66 -7.23
N GLY A 290 9.75 -13.35 -8.01
CA GLY A 290 10.08 -14.08 -9.24
C GLY A 290 9.47 -13.44 -10.50
N GLY A 291 8.93 -12.22 -10.41
CA GLY A 291 8.46 -11.46 -11.57
C GLY A 291 7.01 -11.71 -11.96
N VAL A 292 6.14 -12.07 -11.01
CA VAL A 292 4.72 -12.36 -11.27
C VAL A 292 3.83 -11.35 -10.54
N TYR A 293 3.01 -10.63 -11.29
CA TYR A 293 2.01 -9.73 -10.70
C TYR A 293 0.81 -10.54 -10.20
N HIS A 294 0.52 -10.42 -8.92
CA HIS A 294 -0.72 -10.85 -8.29
C HIS A 294 -1.53 -9.61 -7.89
N ALA A 295 -2.82 -9.59 -8.22
CA ALA A 295 -3.69 -8.53 -7.75
C ALA A 295 -3.81 -8.58 -6.22
N PRO A 296 -3.72 -7.43 -5.51
CA PRO A 296 -3.81 -7.45 -4.07
C PRO A 296 -5.22 -7.84 -3.62
N SER A 297 -5.34 -8.64 -2.56
CA SER A 297 -6.63 -9.07 -2.00
C SER A 297 -6.70 -8.80 -0.50
N VAL A 298 -7.87 -8.36 -0.03
CA VAL A 298 -8.21 -8.22 1.40
C VAL A 298 -9.34 -9.17 1.82
N ILE A 299 -9.95 -9.89 0.87
CA ILE A 299 -11.03 -10.83 1.12
C ILE A 299 -10.54 -12.24 0.80
N SER A 300 -10.74 -13.16 1.72
CA SER A 300 -10.37 -14.58 1.55
C SER A 300 -11.58 -15.48 1.32
N THR A 301 -12.69 -15.24 2.01
CA THR A 301 -13.86 -16.13 1.96
C THR A 301 -15.17 -15.37 1.93
N MET A 302 -16.21 -16.02 1.39
CA MET A 302 -17.61 -15.67 1.54
C MET A 302 -18.36 -16.91 2.04
N ASP A 303 -19.08 -16.80 3.15
CA ASP A 303 -19.75 -17.91 3.83
C ASP A 303 -18.84 -19.12 4.10
N GLY A 304 -17.56 -18.83 4.43
CA GLY A 304 -16.55 -19.85 4.71
C GLY A 304 -15.96 -20.54 3.47
N GLN A 305 -16.39 -20.18 2.26
CA GLN A 305 -15.84 -20.68 1.01
C GLN A 305 -14.89 -19.66 0.38
N PRO A 306 -13.82 -20.09 -0.31
CA PRO A 306 -12.94 -19.17 -1.03
C PRO A 306 -13.72 -18.22 -1.94
N PHE A 307 -13.43 -16.94 -1.86
CA PHE A 307 -14.14 -15.91 -2.61
C PHE A 307 -13.19 -14.90 -3.23
N THR A 308 -13.52 -14.52 -4.45
CA THR A 308 -12.82 -13.47 -5.19
C THR A 308 -13.85 -12.48 -5.76
N PRO A 309 -13.72 -11.18 -5.49
CA PRO A 309 -14.58 -10.16 -6.08
C PRO A 309 -14.53 -10.19 -7.61
N SER A 310 -15.69 -10.16 -8.25
CA SER A 310 -15.80 -10.26 -9.73
C SER A 310 -15.11 -9.13 -10.51
N ALA A 311 -14.91 -7.96 -9.88
CA ALA A 311 -14.20 -6.84 -10.48
C ALA A 311 -12.67 -7.02 -10.52
N GLN A 312 -12.15 -8.03 -9.85
CA GLN A 312 -10.73 -8.28 -9.71
C GLN A 312 -10.25 -9.27 -10.76
N ASN A 313 -9.32 -8.86 -11.61
CA ASN A 313 -8.61 -9.81 -12.46
C ASN A 313 -7.51 -10.50 -11.64
N THR A 314 -7.79 -11.68 -11.15
CA THR A 314 -6.89 -12.45 -10.29
C THR A 314 -5.93 -13.36 -11.05
N THR A 315 -5.99 -13.41 -12.38
CA THR A 315 -5.06 -14.21 -13.16
C THR A 315 -3.64 -13.67 -12.98
N PRO A 316 -2.73 -14.46 -12.37
CA PRO A 316 -1.34 -14.05 -12.24
C PRO A 316 -0.72 -13.81 -13.61
N ARG A 317 0.09 -12.76 -13.75
CA ARG A 317 0.76 -12.46 -15.02
C ARG A 317 2.24 -12.17 -14.81
N ARG A 318 3.10 -12.76 -15.63
CA ARG A 318 4.53 -12.46 -15.60
C ARG A 318 4.76 -11.05 -16.11
N VAL A 319 5.56 -10.27 -15.37
CA VAL A 319 5.89 -8.88 -15.69
C VAL A 319 7.37 -8.66 -15.93
N ILE A 320 8.22 -9.51 -15.35
CA ILE A 320 9.65 -9.62 -15.61
C ILE A 320 10.10 -11.07 -15.48
N SER A 321 11.30 -11.37 -15.92
CA SER A 321 11.95 -12.67 -15.74
C SER A 321 12.31 -12.94 -14.26
N GLU A 322 12.47 -14.20 -13.93
CA GLU A 322 12.93 -14.62 -12.60
C GLU A 322 14.36 -14.13 -12.34
N GLU A 323 15.21 -14.14 -13.36
CA GLU A 323 16.57 -13.63 -13.30
C GLU A 323 16.60 -12.13 -12.94
N ALA A 324 15.81 -11.29 -13.61
CA ALA A 324 15.71 -9.87 -13.28
C ALA A 324 15.20 -9.64 -11.86
N SER A 325 14.22 -10.45 -11.41
CA SER A 325 13.74 -10.45 -10.02
C SER A 325 14.86 -10.74 -9.03
N GLU A 326 15.67 -11.77 -9.25
CA GLU A 326 16.79 -12.13 -8.39
C GLU A 326 17.86 -11.03 -8.35
N GLN A 327 18.18 -10.44 -9.50
CA GLN A 327 19.12 -9.32 -9.59
C GLN A 327 18.61 -8.12 -8.77
N VAL A 328 17.33 -7.78 -8.83
CA VAL A 328 16.76 -6.68 -8.04
C VAL A 328 16.77 -7.01 -6.54
N ARG A 329 16.42 -8.24 -6.14
CA ARG A 329 16.53 -8.66 -4.74
C ARG A 329 17.95 -8.48 -4.21
N SER A 330 18.96 -8.85 -5.02
CA SER A 330 20.37 -8.61 -4.67
C SER A 330 20.66 -7.12 -4.46
N LEU A 331 20.14 -6.22 -5.31
CA LEU A 331 20.32 -4.77 -5.12
C LEU A 331 19.66 -4.26 -3.83
N MET A 332 18.46 -4.74 -3.52
CA MET A 332 17.72 -4.38 -2.31
C MET A 332 18.47 -4.84 -1.04
N GLU A 333 19.09 -6.02 -1.08
CA GLU A 333 19.95 -6.49 0.00
C GLU A 333 21.21 -5.60 0.14
N GLN A 334 21.86 -5.25 -0.97
CA GLN A 334 23.01 -4.33 -0.92
C GLN A 334 22.63 -2.96 -0.32
N GLN A 335 21.42 -2.48 -0.59
CA GLN A 335 20.95 -1.24 0.03
C GLN A 335 20.82 -1.43 1.56
N ALA A 336 20.21 -2.51 2.04
CA ALA A 336 20.08 -2.79 3.48
C ALA A 336 21.45 -2.95 4.17
N LEU A 337 22.35 -3.74 3.58
CA LEU A 337 23.69 -4.01 4.13
C LEU A 337 24.57 -2.75 4.24
N ASN A 338 24.35 -1.75 3.38
CA ASN A 338 25.13 -0.52 3.38
C ASN A 338 24.53 0.60 4.26
N GLN A 339 23.33 0.37 4.86
CA GLN A 339 22.78 1.29 5.85
C GLN A 339 23.45 1.14 7.22
N LYS A 340 23.57 2.26 7.94
CA LYS A 340 24.18 2.28 9.29
C LYS A 340 23.16 1.95 10.39
N SER A 341 21.88 2.32 10.20
CA SER A 341 20.82 2.12 11.19
C SER A 341 20.48 0.63 11.36
N ASN A 342 20.20 0.23 12.59
CA ASN A 342 19.71 -1.11 12.91
C ASN A 342 18.31 -1.38 12.34
N SER A 343 17.55 -0.34 11.98
CA SER A 343 16.24 -0.50 11.32
C SER A 343 16.31 -1.22 9.95
N PHE A 344 17.50 -1.47 9.44
CA PHE A 344 17.75 -2.23 8.21
C PHE A 344 18.34 -3.64 8.49
N ARG A 345 18.18 -4.14 9.71
CA ARG A 345 18.65 -5.46 10.11
C ARG A 345 17.62 -6.15 10.98
N ILE A 346 17.37 -7.42 10.73
CA ILE A 346 16.54 -8.27 11.57
C ILE A 346 17.35 -9.53 11.82
N ASP A 347 17.55 -9.84 13.11
CA ASP A 347 18.39 -10.98 13.50
C ASP A 347 17.83 -12.29 12.94
N GLY A 348 18.71 -13.06 12.34
CA GLY A 348 18.34 -14.32 11.68
C GLY A 348 17.81 -14.18 10.25
N TYR A 349 17.60 -12.97 9.72
CA TYR A 349 17.05 -12.80 8.39
C TYR A 349 17.91 -11.90 7.50
N ARG A 350 18.06 -12.30 6.25
CA ARG A 350 18.54 -11.42 5.17
C ARG A 350 17.35 -10.63 4.65
N ILE A 351 17.47 -9.32 4.67
CA ILE A 351 16.40 -8.44 4.22
C ILE A 351 16.84 -7.58 3.06
N GLY A 352 15.91 -7.28 2.16
CA GLY A 352 16.07 -6.28 1.12
C GLY A 352 15.26 -5.05 1.44
N THR A 353 15.81 -3.86 1.22
CA THR A 353 15.09 -2.61 1.52
C THR A 353 15.27 -1.56 0.45
N LYS A 354 14.37 -0.56 0.47
CA LYS A 354 14.56 0.70 -0.25
C LYS A 354 13.84 1.82 0.48
N THR A 355 14.55 2.91 0.72
CA THR A 355 14.00 4.15 1.29
C THR A 355 13.53 5.08 0.19
N GLY A 356 12.48 5.85 0.47
CA GLY A 356 11.95 6.92 -0.35
C GLY A 356 11.87 8.24 0.44
N THR A 357 12.09 9.33 -0.24
CA THR A 357 11.81 10.68 0.22
C THR A 357 11.40 11.48 -1.01
N ALA A 358 10.19 11.98 -1.01
CA ALA A 358 9.64 12.81 -2.07
C ALA A 358 9.05 14.08 -1.49
N ARG A 359 8.98 15.15 -2.30
CA ARG A 359 8.28 16.37 -1.92
C ARG A 359 6.79 16.20 -2.20
N LEU A 360 5.95 16.76 -1.33
CA LEU A 360 4.53 16.86 -1.60
C LEU A 360 4.25 18.00 -2.57
N VAL A 361 3.43 17.70 -3.56
CA VAL A 361 2.85 18.72 -4.43
C VAL A 361 1.61 19.26 -3.74
N SER A 362 1.62 20.53 -3.36
CA SER A 362 0.44 21.19 -2.79
C SER A 362 -0.68 21.27 -3.81
N ALA A 363 -1.89 20.87 -3.43
CA ALA A 363 -3.08 20.90 -4.29
C ALA A 363 -3.45 22.33 -4.73
N ASP A 364 -3.23 23.31 -3.84
CA ASP A 364 -3.63 24.72 -4.07
C ASP A 364 -2.83 25.39 -5.18
N CYS A 365 -1.49 25.21 -5.19
CA CYS A 365 -0.60 25.88 -6.14
C CYS A 365 0.00 24.95 -7.18
N LYS A 366 -0.22 23.63 -7.06
CA LYS A 366 0.47 22.61 -7.86
C LYS A 366 2.01 22.77 -7.83
N CYS A 367 2.52 23.21 -6.71
CA CYS A 367 3.94 23.46 -6.46
C CYS A 367 4.45 22.73 -5.22
N TYR A 368 5.76 22.61 -5.05
CA TYR A 368 6.40 22.02 -3.87
C TYR A 368 6.53 23.08 -2.76
N ARG A 369 5.87 22.88 -1.60
CA ARG A 369 5.89 23.82 -0.44
C ARG A 369 6.81 23.40 0.71
N GLY A 370 7.75 22.51 0.48
CA GLY A 370 8.67 22.03 1.53
C GLY A 370 8.14 20.87 2.36
N GLU A 371 6.90 20.47 2.15
CA GLU A 371 6.32 19.25 2.70
C GLU A 371 6.86 18.01 2.01
N SER A 372 6.95 16.89 2.72
CA SER A 372 7.50 15.66 2.17
C SER A 372 6.69 14.43 2.53
N VAL A 373 6.79 13.41 1.67
CA VAL A 373 6.41 12.03 2.00
C VAL A 373 7.69 11.23 2.14
N VAL A 374 7.81 10.53 3.25
CA VAL A 374 8.93 9.63 3.51
C VAL A 374 8.43 8.20 3.58
N SER A 375 9.16 7.26 2.99
CA SER A 375 8.73 5.88 2.95
C SER A 375 9.90 4.90 3.04
N THR A 376 9.60 3.67 3.45
CA THR A 376 10.54 2.56 3.39
C THR A 376 9.79 1.28 3.08
N ILE A 377 10.27 0.56 2.09
CA ILE A 377 9.81 -0.79 1.78
C ILE A 377 10.87 -1.79 2.20
N GLY A 378 10.45 -2.87 2.83
CA GLY A 378 11.30 -3.99 3.23
C GLY A 378 10.69 -5.31 2.79
N VAL A 379 11.55 -6.27 2.49
CA VAL A 379 11.18 -7.62 2.05
C VAL A 379 12.04 -8.64 2.76
N ALA A 380 11.45 -9.69 3.27
CA ALA A 380 12.16 -10.77 3.98
C ALA A 380 11.47 -12.14 3.81
N PRO A 381 12.26 -13.24 3.85
CA PRO A 381 13.69 -13.31 3.59
C PRO A 381 13.99 -12.88 2.15
N ILE A 382 15.12 -12.23 1.88
CA ILE A 382 15.36 -11.72 0.52
C ILE A 382 15.63 -12.80 -0.51
N GLU A 383 16.12 -13.95 -0.08
CA GLU A 383 16.33 -15.14 -0.92
C GLU A 383 15.04 -15.81 -1.36
N ASN A 384 13.98 -15.75 -0.54
CA ASN A 384 12.65 -16.30 -0.82
C ASN A 384 11.58 -15.42 -0.14
N PRO A 385 11.19 -14.31 -0.74
CA PRO A 385 10.32 -13.32 -0.13
C PRO A 385 8.96 -13.87 0.28
N GLN A 386 8.62 -13.75 1.56
CA GLN A 386 7.34 -14.17 2.13
C GLN A 386 6.59 -13.02 2.82
N VAL A 387 7.33 -12.00 3.27
CA VAL A 387 6.76 -10.82 3.92
C VAL A 387 7.31 -9.57 3.25
N LEU A 388 6.43 -8.73 2.76
CA LEU A 388 6.71 -7.38 2.32
C LEU A 388 6.05 -6.40 3.28
N VAL A 389 6.80 -5.41 3.78
CA VAL A 389 6.28 -4.33 4.62
C VAL A 389 6.58 -3.00 3.94
N TYR A 390 5.56 -2.21 3.72
CA TYR A 390 5.69 -0.85 3.18
C TYR A 390 5.12 0.17 4.18
N SER A 391 5.96 1.05 4.68
CA SER A 391 5.58 2.17 5.55
C SER A 391 5.72 3.49 4.80
N VAL A 392 4.69 4.32 4.89
CA VAL A 392 4.61 5.66 4.27
C VAL A 392 4.17 6.65 5.34
N VAL A 393 4.86 7.77 5.44
CA VAL A 393 4.55 8.83 6.41
C VAL A 393 4.48 10.17 5.67
N TRP A 394 3.34 10.84 5.79
CA TRP A 394 3.08 12.12 5.14
C TRP A 394 3.42 13.28 6.08
N ASN A 395 4.17 14.21 5.55
CA ASN A 395 4.46 15.52 6.14
C ASN A 395 4.98 15.45 7.59
N PRO A 396 6.03 14.63 7.88
CA PRO A 396 6.64 14.63 9.20
C PRO A 396 7.30 15.99 9.46
N LYS A 397 7.05 16.56 10.66
CA LYS A 397 7.58 17.87 11.10
C LYS A 397 8.94 17.76 11.78
N TYR A 398 9.58 16.62 11.67
CA TYR A 398 10.86 16.31 12.27
C TYR A 398 12.01 16.85 11.41
N ASN A 399 12.95 17.58 12.01
CA ASN A 399 14.15 18.05 11.30
C ASN A 399 15.05 16.88 10.91
N GLY A 400 15.35 16.76 9.61
CA GLY A 400 16.07 15.60 9.05
C GLY A 400 15.18 14.40 8.74
N ALA A 401 13.85 14.59 8.64
CA ALA A 401 12.91 13.54 8.25
C ALA A 401 13.32 12.92 6.91
N SER A 402 13.42 11.60 6.91
CA SER A 402 13.75 10.80 5.73
C SER A 402 13.13 9.40 5.85
N GLY A 403 13.08 8.67 4.77
CA GLY A 403 12.66 7.28 4.80
C GLY A 403 13.43 6.47 5.84
N ALA A 404 14.74 6.68 5.94
CA ALA A 404 15.59 5.98 6.90
C ALA A 404 15.33 6.38 8.36
N ALA A 405 15.03 7.65 8.63
CA ALA A 405 14.87 8.15 9.99
C ALA A 405 13.46 7.89 10.56
N VAL A 406 12.42 7.97 9.72
CA VAL A 406 11.02 7.94 10.16
C VAL A 406 10.32 6.64 9.74
N ALA A 407 10.39 6.27 8.47
CA ALA A 407 9.64 5.14 7.96
C ALA A 407 10.34 3.77 8.20
N ALA A 408 11.69 3.72 8.17
CA ALA A 408 12.40 2.47 8.37
C ALA A 408 12.19 1.85 9.77
N PRO A 409 12.14 2.61 10.88
CA PRO A 409 11.80 2.02 12.17
C PRO A 409 10.41 1.39 12.21
N ILE A 410 9.42 1.97 11.52
CA ILE A 410 8.07 1.41 11.43
C ILE A 410 8.13 0.09 10.65
N MET A 411 8.75 0.09 9.49
CA MET A 411 8.93 -1.10 8.65
C MET A 411 9.63 -2.22 9.42
N HIS A 412 10.72 -1.90 10.10
CA HIS A 412 11.50 -2.85 10.90
C HIS A 412 10.65 -3.52 11.99
N ASP A 413 9.98 -2.71 12.83
CA ASP A 413 9.24 -3.21 13.99
C ASP A 413 8.11 -4.15 13.55
N ILE A 414 7.38 -3.79 12.47
CA ILE A 414 6.31 -4.62 11.93
C ILE A 414 6.85 -5.89 11.27
N MET A 415 7.95 -5.80 10.52
CA MET A 415 8.57 -6.98 9.90
C MET A 415 9.11 -7.96 10.94
N ALA A 416 9.73 -7.44 12.00
CA ALA A 416 10.23 -8.27 13.11
C ALA A 416 9.10 -9.02 13.84
N LEU A 417 7.89 -8.47 13.88
CA LEU A 417 6.70 -9.15 14.41
C LEU A 417 6.10 -10.15 13.41
N ALA A 418 6.07 -9.79 12.12
CA ALA A 418 5.45 -10.59 11.09
C ALA A 418 6.20 -11.90 10.81
N LEU A 419 7.53 -11.86 10.73
CA LEU A 419 8.34 -13.02 10.38
C LEU A 419 8.10 -14.24 11.28
N PRO A 420 8.22 -14.16 12.63
CA PRO A 420 7.93 -15.30 13.48
C PRO A 420 6.44 -15.66 13.50
N ARG A 421 5.55 -14.68 13.36
CA ARG A 421 4.10 -14.91 13.33
C ARG A 421 3.65 -15.79 12.17
N TYR A 422 4.28 -15.64 11.02
CA TYR A 422 4.03 -16.46 9.83
C TYR A 422 4.97 -17.65 9.73
N ALA A 423 5.68 -18.00 10.82
CA ALA A 423 6.62 -19.11 10.89
C ALA A 423 7.65 -19.09 9.74
N VAL A 424 8.07 -17.88 9.34
CA VAL A 424 9.09 -17.72 8.30
C VAL A 424 10.42 -18.23 8.82
N GLU A 425 11.02 -19.17 8.09
CA GLU A 425 12.32 -19.73 8.47
C GLU A 425 13.44 -18.69 8.39
N PRO A 426 14.35 -18.62 9.36
CA PRO A 426 15.53 -17.78 9.29
C PRO A 426 16.40 -18.11 8.08
N SER A 427 17.10 -17.11 7.58
CA SER A 427 18.04 -17.26 6.48
C SER A 427 19.21 -18.17 6.85
N LYS A 428 19.56 -19.12 5.96
CA LYS A 428 20.64 -20.08 6.18
C LYS A 428 22.05 -19.49 6.06
N SER A 429 22.17 -18.30 5.50
CA SER A 429 23.46 -17.62 5.26
C SER A 429 23.37 -16.14 5.61
N LYS A 430 24.50 -15.53 5.89
CA LYS A 430 24.60 -14.07 6.07
C LYS A 430 24.73 -13.38 4.72
N GLY A 431 24.14 -12.19 4.61
CA GLY A 431 24.31 -11.33 3.44
C GLY A 431 25.78 -10.89 3.28
N VAL A 432 26.23 -10.79 2.05
CA VAL A 432 27.59 -10.40 1.70
C VAL A 432 27.57 -9.03 1.00
N LYS A 433 28.39 -8.10 1.48
CA LYS A 433 28.57 -6.80 0.80
C LYS A 433 29.35 -7.00 -0.49
N LEU A 434 28.79 -6.49 -1.58
CA LEU A 434 29.40 -6.50 -2.89
C LEU A 434 30.03 -5.14 -3.23
N PRO A 435 31.04 -5.08 -4.12
CA PRO A 435 31.63 -3.83 -4.58
C PRO A 435 30.58 -2.93 -5.24
N LEU A 436 30.56 -1.65 -4.86
CA LEU A 436 29.62 -0.65 -5.37
C LEU A 436 30.23 0.23 -6.48
N GLU A 437 31.58 0.25 -6.57
CA GLU A 437 32.40 1.05 -7.49
C GLU A 437 33.12 0.18 -8.50
#